data_30475b06f0679cd1be4bd8a2c83c1487
#
_entry.id   30475b06f0679cd1be4bd8a2c83c1487
#
_cell.length_a   1.000
_cell.length_b   1.000
_cell.length_c   1.000
_cell.angle_alpha   90.00
_cell.angle_beta   90.00
_cell.angle_gamma   90.00
#
_symmetry.space_group_name_H-M   'P 1'
#
loop_
_entity.id
_entity.type
_entity.pdbx_description
1 polymer ?
#
loop_
_entity_poly.entity_id
_entity_poly.type
_entity_poly.pdbx_seq_one_letter_code
_entity_poly.pdbx_strand_id
1 'polypeptide(L)'
;EYGLAQVSMNLTNMHLTSLHRAFESCRKSAEQRGLLVTGSELVGLIPKKALVEAGKYFLQKQNRSTGVSEQEIIHIAVQSLGLNSLQPFDPQTRIIEYMLEENNKELVSMSLEKFVRETSSESPAPGGGSVSAYAGALGAALGCMVANLTAHKKGYENQLDFFSGIAEQAQQKINELLFLVDEDTRAFNSILEALRMPKQTVEEKKARKKALRSANKKAIEVPYQTMKVAASCLDFILQMVEKGNPNSVSDAGVGALCIETAVRGAGLNVHINSAGLEDEEKKKYYLEKASKLESKTIQTVGKIIDNVKMKMSVHP
;
A
#
# COMPACT_ATOMS: atom_id res chain seq x y z
N GLU A 1 -23.29 15.09 31.48
CA GLU A 1 -22.94 16.32 30.73
C GLU A 1 -23.78 16.46 29.45
N TYR A 2 -24.12 15.34 28.77
CA TYR A 2 -24.81 15.37 27.46
C TYR A 2 -26.34 15.18 27.55
N GLY A 3 -26.91 15.04 28.77
CA GLY A 3 -28.34 14.75 28.95
C GLY A 3 -28.80 13.38 28.42
N LEU A 4 -27.87 12.44 28.21
CA LEU A 4 -28.05 11.12 27.65
C LEU A 4 -27.64 10.04 28.66
N ALA A 5 -28.28 8.87 28.60
CA ALA A 5 -27.80 7.69 29.33
C ALA A 5 -26.54 7.13 28.62
N GLN A 6 -25.55 6.72 29.38
CA GLN A 6 -24.27 6.19 28.88
C GLN A 6 -23.96 4.83 29.48
N VAL A 7 -23.44 3.94 28.66
CA VAL A 7 -22.78 2.70 29.09
C VAL A 7 -21.29 2.87 28.94
N SER A 8 -20.58 2.95 30.07
CA SER A 8 -19.10 3.02 30.05
C SER A 8 -18.49 1.64 30.26
N MET A 9 -17.43 1.33 29.49
CA MET A 9 -16.72 0.05 29.61
C MET A 9 -15.25 0.19 29.25
N ASN A 10 -14.43 -0.68 29.84
CA ASN A 10 -13.03 -0.86 29.48
C ASN A 10 -12.86 -2.18 28.73
N LEU A 11 -12.41 -2.12 27.48
CA LEU A 11 -12.09 -3.30 26.66
C LEU A 11 -10.67 -3.77 26.99
N THR A 12 -10.53 -4.63 27.99
CA THR A 12 -9.24 -5.11 28.50
C THR A 12 -8.57 -6.14 27.58
N ASN A 13 -9.36 -6.84 26.75
CA ASN A 13 -8.86 -7.80 25.76
C ASN A 13 -9.69 -7.73 24.47
N MET A 14 -9.19 -6.98 23.50
CA MET A 14 -9.87 -6.77 22.22
C MET A 14 -9.85 -7.99 21.30
N HIS A 15 -9.01 -9.02 21.56
CA HIS A 15 -9.05 -10.28 20.84
C HIS A 15 -10.28 -11.13 21.22
N LEU A 16 -10.72 -11.03 22.45
CA LEU A 16 -11.92 -11.73 22.94
C LEU A 16 -13.19 -10.92 22.64
N THR A 17 -13.14 -9.62 22.92
CA THR A 17 -14.26 -8.70 22.71
C THR A 17 -13.79 -7.52 21.86
N SER A 18 -13.98 -7.62 20.56
CA SER A 18 -13.64 -6.54 19.64
C SER A 18 -14.56 -5.33 19.80
N LEU A 19 -14.10 -4.16 19.37
CA LEU A 19 -14.81 -2.88 19.49
C LEU A 19 -16.24 -2.95 18.91
N HIS A 20 -16.37 -3.47 17.68
CA HIS A 20 -17.67 -3.58 17.02
C HIS A 20 -18.61 -4.58 17.74
N ARG A 21 -18.11 -5.67 18.34
CA ARG A 21 -18.93 -6.61 19.13
C ARG A 21 -19.47 -5.95 20.39
N ALA A 22 -18.67 -5.18 21.10
CA ALA A 22 -19.10 -4.45 22.28
C ALA A 22 -20.20 -3.45 21.91
N PHE A 23 -19.97 -2.64 20.87
CA PHE A 23 -20.94 -1.67 20.38
C PHE A 23 -22.27 -2.33 19.92
N GLU A 24 -22.22 -3.38 19.11
CA GLU A 24 -23.40 -4.09 18.62
C GLU A 24 -24.19 -4.75 19.77
N SER A 25 -23.52 -5.25 20.79
CA SER A 25 -24.18 -5.82 21.98
C SER A 25 -24.94 -4.75 22.76
N CYS A 26 -24.33 -3.57 22.96
CA CYS A 26 -25.01 -2.42 23.56
C CYS A 26 -26.20 -1.97 22.71
N ARG A 27 -26.04 -1.87 21.40
CA ARG A 27 -27.11 -1.48 20.46
C ARG A 27 -28.29 -2.43 20.53
N LYS A 28 -28.06 -3.74 20.45
CA LYS A 28 -29.12 -4.74 20.55
C LYS A 28 -29.84 -4.69 21.91
N SER A 29 -29.08 -4.51 23.00
CA SER A 29 -29.69 -4.40 24.35
C SER A 29 -30.51 -3.14 24.52
N ALA A 30 -30.13 -2.03 23.93
CA ALA A 30 -30.88 -0.77 23.89
C ALA A 30 -32.19 -0.94 23.08
N GLU A 31 -32.11 -1.50 21.87
CA GLU A 31 -33.27 -1.76 21.00
C GLU A 31 -34.32 -2.61 21.69
N GLN A 32 -33.92 -3.68 22.41
CA GLN A 32 -34.84 -4.53 23.17
C GLN A 32 -35.58 -3.78 24.28
N ARG A 33 -35.12 -2.61 24.67
CA ARG A 33 -35.71 -1.73 25.70
C ARG A 33 -36.40 -0.50 25.12
N GLY A 34 -36.54 -0.45 23.78
CA GLY A 34 -37.12 0.69 23.08
C GLY A 34 -36.24 1.94 23.05
N LEU A 35 -34.92 1.78 23.27
CA LEU A 35 -33.95 2.86 23.28
C LEU A 35 -33.13 2.86 21.99
N LEU A 36 -32.73 4.05 21.54
CA LEU A 36 -31.84 4.22 20.38
C LEU A 36 -30.44 4.59 20.85
N VAL A 37 -29.44 3.92 20.30
CA VAL A 37 -28.02 4.33 20.44
C VAL A 37 -27.75 5.43 19.43
N THR A 38 -27.36 6.60 19.88
CA THR A 38 -27.12 7.79 19.06
C THR A 38 -25.65 7.96 18.67
N GLY A 39 -24.73 7.24 19.33
CA GLY A 39 -23.31 7.27 19.04
C GLY A 39 -22.49 6.66 20.16
N SER A 40 -21.18 6.85 20.06
CA SER A 40 -20.23 6.46 21.09
C SER A 40 -19.11 7.49 21.23
N GLU A 41 -18.41 7.42 22.34
CA GLU A 41 -17.25 8.26 22.62
C GLU A 41 -16.04 7.36 22.93
N LEU A 42 -14.90 7.70 22.35
CA LEU A 42 -13.62 7.10 22.72
C LEU A 42 -12.93 7.95 23.78
N VAL A 43 -12.75 7.40 24.97
CA VAL A 43 -11.94 8.01 26.02
C VAL A 43 -10.50 7.52 25.90
N GLY A 44 -9.58 8.43 25.61
CA GLY A 44 -8.14 8.14 25.43
C GLY A 44 -7.76 7.74 24.01
N LEU A 45 -6.86 6.76 23.89
CA LEU A 45 -6.25 6.31 22.65
C LEU A 45 -6.71 4.90 22.27
N ILE A 46 -6.62 4.59 20.96
CA ILE A 46 -7.02 3.28 20.44
C ILE A 46 -5.93 2.71 19.50
N PRO A 47 -5.63 1.40 19.56
CA PRO A 47 -4.81 0.74 18.56
C PRO A 47 -5.51 0.74 17.19
N LYS A 48 -4.76 1.07 16.14
CA LYS A 48 -5.23 1.09 14.75
C LYS A 48 -6.00 -0.18 14.37
N LYS A 49 -5.46 -1.33 14.76
CA LYS A 49 -6.05 -2.65 14.48
C LYS A 49 -7.52 -2.74 14.92
N ALA A 50 -7.89 -2.17 16.06
CA ALA A 50 -9.25 -2.22 16.56
C ALA A 50 -10.25 -1.47 15.66
N LEU A 51 -9.86 -0.32 15.12
CA LEU A 51 -10.68 0.44 14.15
C LEU A 51 -10.72 -0.24 12.79
N VAL A 52 -9.60 -0.78 12.31
CA VAL A 52 -9.55 -1.52 11.05
C VAL A 52 -10.46 -2.75 11.10
N GLU A 53 -10.44 -3.52 12.18
CA GLU A 53 -11.34 -4.67 12.37
C GLU A 53 -12.81 -4.24 12.42
N ALA A 54 -13.11 -3.14 13.10
CA ALA A 54 -14.47 -2.61 13.16
C ALA A 54 -14.95 -2.10 11.79
N GLY A 55 -14.11 -1.38 11.05
CA GLY A 55 -14.45 -0.89 9.71
C GLY A 55 -14.71 -2.02 8.72
N LYS A 56 -13.86 -3.05 8.71
CA LYS A 56 -14.08 -4.25 7.89
C LYS A 56 -15.38 -4.97 8.25
N TYR A 57 -15.69 -5.12 9.53
CA TYR A 57 -16.95 -5.68 9.98
C TYR A 57 -18.16 -4.91 9.43
N PHE A 58 -18.16 -3.58 9.49
CA PHE A 58 -19.26 -2.78 9.00
C PHE A 58 -19.37 -2.76 7.48
N LEU A 59 -18.23 -2.82 6.75
CA LEU A 59 -18.24 -3.02 5.30
C LEU A 59 -18.89 -4.35 4.93
N GLN A 60 -18.48 -5.46 5.56
CA GLN A 60 -19.08 -6.78 5.33
C GLN A 60 -20.57 -6.80 5.65
N LYS A 61 -20.98 -6.17 6.76
CA LYS A 61 -22.40 -6.04 7.14
C LYS A 61 -23.25 -5.29 6.11
N GLN A 62 -22.62 -4.42 5.32
CA GLN A 62 -23.24 -3.66 4.24
C GLN A 62 -23.09 -4.34 2.87
N ASN A 63 -22.57 -5.56 2.82
CA ASN A 63 -22.20 -6.27 1.58
C ASN A 63 -21.28 -5.44 0.67
N ARG A 64 -20.29 -4.76 1.29
CA ARG A 64 -19.27 -3.97 0.58
C ARG A 64 -17.92 -4.66 0.64
N SER A 65 -17.09 -4.42 -0.39
CA SER A 65 -15.69 -4.87 -0.42
C SER A 65 -14.91 -4.32 0.77
N THR A 66 -14.10 -5.16 1.40
CA THR A 66 -13.15 -4.80 2.45
C THR A 66 -11.77 -4.38 1.90
N GLY A 67 -11.57 -4.50 0.58
CA GLY A 67 -10.34 -4.14 -0.12
C GLY A 67 -10.25 -2.66 -0.51
N VAL A 68 -10.73 -1.78 0.34
CA VAL A 68 -10.59 -0.33 0.22
C VAL A 68 -9.38 0.17 1.03
N SER A 69 -9.01 1.44 0.87
CA SER A 69 -7.87 2.01 1.59
C SER A 69 -8.05 1.96 3.12
N GLU A 70 -6.95 1.91 3.87
CA GLU A 70 -6.98 1.93 5.35
C GLU A 70 -7.72 3.17 5.86
N GLN A 71 -7.56 4.30 5.20
CA GLN A 71 -8.26 5.54 5.56
C GLN A 71 -9.78 5.41 5.41
N GLU A 72 -10.24 4.77 4.33
CA GLU A 72 -11.67 4.51 4.12
C GLU A 72 -12.21 3.52 5.16
N ILE A 73 -11.47 2.46 5.49
CA ILE A 73 -11.84 1.50 6.53
C ILE A 73 -12.02 2.20 7.88
N ILE A 74 -11.07 3.06 8.27
CA ILE A 74 -11.12 3.82 9.50
C ILE A 74 -12.29 4.81 9.46
N HIS A 75 -12.51 5.49 8.34
CA HIS A 75 -13.65 6.38 8.17
C HIS A 75 -14.98 5.63 8.39
N ILE A 76 -15.15 4.47 7.79
CA ILE A 76 -16.35 3.62 7.98
C ILE A 76 -16.49 3.20 9.45
N ALA A 77 -15.39 2.84 10.13
CA ALA A 77 -15.44 2.52 11.56
C ALA A 77 -15.94 3.70 12.40
N VAL A 78 -15.36 4.88 12.18
CA VAL A 78 -15.71 6.12 12.89
C VAL A 78 -17.18 6.48 12.70
N GLN A 79 -17.67 6.42 11.45
CA GLN A 79 -19.07 6.72 11.13
C GLN A 79 -20.02 5.67 11.73
N SER A 80 -19.73 4.38 11.55
CA SER A 80 -20.62 3.29 11.97
C SER A 80 -20.70 3.13 13.50
N LEU A 81 -19.65 3.47 14.21
CA LEU A 81 -19.61 3.51 15.67
C LEU A 81 -20.15 4.83 16.25
N GLY A 82 -20.37 5.84 15.42
CA GLY A 82 -20.80 7.17 15.85
C GLY A 82 -19.78 7.89 16.72
N LEU A 83 -18.46 7.71 16.45
CA LEU A 83 -17.39 8.35 17.23
C LEU A 83 -17.33 9.88 17.03
N ASN A 84 -17.93 10.39 15.96
CA ASN A 84 -18.07 11.82 15.68
C ASN A 84 -19.34 12.46 16.30
N SER A 85 -20.18 11.68 16.98
CA SER A 85 -21.53 12.16 17.38
C SER A 85 -21.50 13.20 18.48
N LEU A 86 -20.52 13.15 19.38
CA LEU A 86 -20.40 14.07 20.51
C LEU A 86 -19.33 15.13 20.29
N GLN A 87 -18.21 14.74 19.71
CA GLN A 87 -17.11 15.62 19.36
C GLN A 87 -16.34 15.07 18.15
N PRO A 88 -15.64 15.90 17.37
CA PRO A 88 -14.86 15.43 16.22
C PRO A 88 -13.82 14.38 16.63
N PHE A 89 -13.80 13.26 15.92
CA PHE A 89 -12.78 12.21 16.07
C PHE A 89 -11.68 12.45 15.04
N ASP A 90 -10.49 12.82 15.51
CA ASP A 90 -9.31 12.97 14.65
C ASP A 90 -8.43 11.71 14.76
N PRO A 91 -8.33 10.90 13.68
CA PRO A 91 -7.49 9.71 13.67
C PRO A 91 -6.01 9.97 14.00
N GLN A 92 -5.47 11.15 13.62
CA GLN A 92 -4.06 11.48 13.85
C GLN A 92 -3.71 11.66 15.33
N THR A 93 -4.68 12.06 16.14
CA THR A 93 -4.50 12.31 17.57
C THR A 93 -5.10 11.23 18.47
N ARG A 94 -5.83 10.27 17.89
CA ARG A 94 -6.53 9.21 18.65
C ARG A 94 -6.00 7.81 18.38
N ILE A 95 -5.37 7.56 17.24
CA ILE A 95 -4.80 6.27 16.88
C ILE A 95 -3.34 6.22 17.29
N ILE A 96 -2.98 5.25 18.14
CA ILE A 96 -1.63 5.11 18.72
C ILE A 96 -0.57 5.06 17.62
N GLU A 97 -0.76 4.20 16.60
CA GLU A 97 0.21 4.01 15.53
C GLU A 97 0.41 5.30 14.71
N TYR A 98 -0.64 6.07 14.46
CA TYR A 98 -0.52 7.33 13.71
C TYR A 98 0.23 8.42 14.50
N MET A 99 0.09 8.42 15.83
CA MET A 99 0.86 9.33 16.69
C MET A 99 2.35 8.95 16.76
N LEU A 100 2.67 7.66 16.58
CA LEU A 100 4.04 7.14 16.61
C LEU A 100 4.71 7.15 15.24
N GLU A 101 3.92 7.25 14.15
CA GLU A 101 4.48 7.35 12.81
C GLU A 101 5.25 8.67 12.68
N GLU A 102 6.59 8.58 12.64
CA GLU A 102 7.39 9.69 12.14
C GLU A 102 6.93 10.03 10.73
N ASN A 103 6.75 11.32 10.45
CA ASN A 103 6.22 11.80 9.16
C ASN A 103 7.29 11.68 8.07
N ASN A 104 7.72 10.45 7.79
CA ASN A 104 8.78 10.07 6.85
C ASN A 104 8.28 9.97 5.39
N LYS A 105 7.07 10.47 5.11
CA LYS A 105 6.48 10.46 3.75
C LYS A 105 6.85 11.75 3.02
N GLU A 106 8.03 11.78 2.45
CA GLU A 106 8.53 12.99 1.75
C GLU A 106 7.92 13.12 0.35
N LEU A 107 8.10 12.11 -0.50
CA LEU A 107 7.65 12.12 -1.89
C LEU A 107 6.18 11.73 -2.06
N VAL A 108 5.73 10.66 -1.36
CA VAL A 108 4.35 10.17 -1.49
C VAL A 108 3.29 11.11 -0.91
N SER A 109 3.68 12.09 -0.10
CA SER A 109 2.80 13.16 0.39
C SER A 109 2.66 14.35 -0.56
N MET A 110 3.45 14.40 -1.63
CA MET A 110 3.39 15.48 -2.61
C MET A 110 2.12 15.37 -3.47
N SER A 111 1.62 16.52 -3.94
CA SER A 111 0.66 16.50 -5.04
C SER A 111 1.30 15.94 -6.30
N LEU A 112 0.50 15.38 -7.22
CA LEU A 112 1.01 14.87 -8.51
C LEU A 112 1.83 15.90 -9.26
N GLU A 113 1.37 17.15 -9.30
CA GLU A 113 2.09 18.26 -9.95
C GLU A 113 3.44 18.49 -9.29
N LYS A 114 3.48 18.54 -7.94
CA LYS A 114 4.72 18.78 -7.19
C LYS A 114 5.72 17.64 -7.41
N PHE A 115 5.26 16.39 -7.40
CA PHE A 115 6.12 15.22 -7.66
C PHE A 115 6.76 15.28 -9.06
N VAL A 116 5.97 15.62 -10.11
CA VAL A 116 6.50 15.77 -11.47
C VAL A 116 7.50 16.92 -11.55
N ARG A 117 7.21 18.08 -10.94
CA ARG A 117 8.12 19.22 -10.94
C ARG A 117 9.43 18.91 -10.21
N GLU A 118 9.36 18.22 -9.07
CA GLU A 118 10.56 17.80 -8.31
C GLU A 118 11.39 16.81 -9.13
N THR A 119 10.75 15.83 -9.79
CA THR A 119 11.42 14.87 -10.67
C THR A 119 12.11 15.55 -11.86
N SER A 120 11.61 16.69 -12.32
CA SER A 120 12.19 17.46 -13.44
C SER A 120 13.24 18.49 -13.02
N SER A 121 13.50 18.62 -11.73
CA SER A 121 14.45 19.59 -11.18
C SER A 121 15.91 19.09 -11.25
N GLU A 122 16.85 19.92 -10.84
CA GLU A 122 18.27 19.54 -10.65
C GLU A 122 18.49 18.73 -9.36
N SER A 123 17.42 18.43 -8.61
CA SER A 123 17.51 17.58 -7.42
C SER A 123 17.96 16.18 -7.80
N PRO A 124 18.89 15.56 -7.05
CA PRO A 124 19.32 14.20 -7.32
C PRO A 124 18.25 13.13 -7.00
N ALA A 125 17.16 13.51 -6.35
CA ALA A 125 16.00 12.68 -6.01
C ALA A 125 14.72 13.54 -6.06
N PRO A 126 13.55 12.98 -6.49
CA PRO A 126 13.34 11.58 -6.88
C PRO A 126 13.99 11.21 -8.21
N GLY A 127 14.54 10.00 -8.28
CA GLY A 127 15.14 9.45 -9.49
C GLY A 127 14.30 8.33 -10.11
N GLY A 128 14.92 7.60 -11.06
CA GLY A 128 14.27 6.50 -11.78
C GLY A 128 13.74 5.38 -10.88
N GLY A 129 14.34 5.13 -9.72
CA GLY A 129 13.89 4.11 -8.77
C GLY A 129 12.58 4.50 -8.09
N SER A 130 12.50 5.72 -7.56
CA SER A 130 11.26 6.26 -6.96
C SER A 130 10.12 6.32 -7.99
N VAL A 131 10.39 6.77 -9.22
CA VAL A 131 9.41 6.79 -10.31
C VAL A 131 8.95 5.39 -10.66
N SER A 132 9.86 4.41 -10.70
CA SER A 132 9.53 2.99 -10.97
C SER A 132 8.62 2.40 -9.88
N ALA A 133 8.92 2.67 -8.59
CA ALA A 133 8.09 2.22 -7.49
C ALA A 133 6.68 2.83 -7.56
N TYR A 134 6.58 4.13 -7.88
CA TYR A 134 5.30 4.81 -8.04
C TYR A 134 4.49 4.26 -9.22
N ALA A 135 5.13 3.99 -10.37
CA ALA A 135 4.47 3.33 -11.50
C ALA A 135 3.91 1.96 -11.10
N GLY A 136 4.66 1.18 -10.31
CA GLY A 136 4.20 -0.09 -9.75
C GLY A 136 2.97 0.08 -8.84
N ALA A 137 2.97 1.11 -7.98
CA ALA A 137 1.84 1.42 -7.11
C ALA A 137 0.58 1.77 -7.92
N LEU A 138 0.71 2.53 -9.00
CA LEU A 138 -0.39 2.84 -9.93
C LEU A 138 -0.92 1.58 -10.62
N GLY A 139 -0.03 0.69 -11.06
CA GLY A 139 -0.42 -0.59 -11.66
C GLY A 139 -1.21 -1.47 -10.70
N ALA A 140 -0.75 -1.59 -9.45
CA ALA A 140 -1.45 -2.31 -8.39
C ALA A 140 -2.82 -1.65 -8.06
N ALA A 141 -2.88 -0.32 -8.04
CA ALA A 141 -4.09 0.44 -7.78
C ALA A 141 -5.17 0.21 -8.86
N LEU A 142 -4.79 0.15 -10.13
CA LEU A 142 -5.72 -0.19 -11.22
C LEU A 142 -6.26 -1.61 -11.07
N GLY A 143 -5.43 -2.59 -10.73
CA GLY A 143 -5.89 -3.95 -10.41
C GLY A 143 -6.87 -3.98 -9.24
N CYS A 144 -6.59 -3.23 -8.17
CA CYS A 144 -7.47 -3.05 -7.01
C CYS A 144 -8.81 -2.41 -7.40
N MET A 145 -8.78 -1.36 -8.21
CA MET A 145 -9.96 -0.68 -8.72
C MET A 145 -10.87 -1.64 -9.48
N VAL A 146 -10.31 -2.43 -10.41
CA VAL A 146 -11.09 -3.42 -11.19
C VAL A 146 -11.74 -4.45 -10.26
N ALA A 147 -11.03 -4.93 -9.23
CA ALA A 147 -11.57 -5.86 -8.24
C ALA A 147 -12.74 -5.24 -7.48
N ASN A 148 -12.58 -4.02 -6.95
CA ASN A 148 -13.64 -3.32 -6.21
C ASN A 148 -14.88 -3.01 -7.09
N LEU A 149 -14.69 -2.55 -8.32
CA LEU A 149 -15.78 -2.31 -9.26
C LEU A 149 -16.52 -3.61 -9.62
N THR A 150 -15.79 -4.72 -9.73
CA THR A 150 -16.39 -6.03 -10.01
C THR A 150 -17.19 -6.55 -8.82
N ALA A 151 -16.66 -6.40 -7.62
CA ALA A 151 -17.30 -6.85 -6.38
C ALA A 151 -18.70 -6.26 -6.17
N HIS A 152 -18.95 -5.04 -6.70
CA HIS A 152 -20.23 -4.33 -6.57
C HIS A 152 -21.11 -4.39 -7.82
N LYS A 153 -20.69 -5.11 -8.86
CA LYS A 153 -21.43 -5.20 -10.11
C LYS A 153 -22.53 -6.26 -10.02
N LYS A 154 -23.72 -5.92 -10.51
CA LYS A 154 -24.84 -6.87 -10.65
C LYS A 154 -24.39 -8.11 -11.44
N GLY A 155 -24.68 -9.29 -10.89
CA GLY A 155 -24.29 -10.59 -11.44
C GLY A 155 -22.98 -11.16 -10.85
N TYR A 156 -22.33 -10.43 -9.93
CA TYR A 156 -21.11 -10.86 -9.23
C TYR A 156 -21.32 -11.02 -7.71
N GLU A 157 -22.56 -10.97 -7.23
CA GLU A 157 -22.92 -10.95 -5.81
C GLU A 157 -22.33 -12.15 -5.05
N ASN A 158 -22.31 -13.33 -5.67
CA ASN A 158 -21.77 -14.55 -5.08
C ASN A 158 -20.23 -14.61 -5.07
N GLN A 159 -19.56 -13.61 -5.62
CA GLN A 159 -18.09 -13.53 -5.72
C GLN A 159 -17.52 -12.33 -4.94
N LEU A 160 -18.32 -11.69 -4.11
CA LEU A 160 -17.91 -10.54 -3.29
C LEU A 160 -16.63 -10.84 -2.49
N ASP A 161 -16.57 -11.98 -1.80
CA ASP A 161 -15.42 -12.37 -0.99
C ASP A 161 -14.16 -12.59 -1.83
N PHE A 162 -14.30 -13.17 -3.02
CA PHE A 162 -13.19 -13.39 -3.95
C PHE A 162 -12.58 -12.05 -4.42
N PHE A 163 -13.41 -11.13 -4.90
CA PHE A 163 -12.91 -9.83 -5.37
C PHE A 163 -12.44 -8.93 -4.24
N SER A 164 -13.08 -8.98 -3.07
CA SER A 164 -12.60 -8.29 -1.86
C SER A 164 -11.21 -8.79 -1.43
N GLY A 165 -11.00 -10.11 -1.46
CA GLY A 165 -9.71 -10.71 -1.13
C GLY A 165 -8.60 -10.27 -2.09
N ILE A 166 -8.90 -10.16 -3.40
CA ILE A 166 -7.96 -9.61 -4.39
C ILE A 166 -7.67 -8.14 -4.11
N ALA A 167 -8.70 -7.34 -3.86
CA ALA A 167 -8.54 -5.92 -3.55
C ALA A 167 -7.73 -5.71 -2.27
N GLU A 168 -7.90 -6.52 -1.23
CA GLU A 168 -7.08 -6.48 -0.02
C GLU A 168 -5.60 -6.79 -0.30
N GLN A 169 -5.32 -7.81 -1.12
CA GLN A 169 -3.95 -8.12 -1.54
C GLN A 169 -3.33 -6.95 -2.32
N ALA A 170 -4.10 -6.36 -3.23
CA ALA A 170 -3.64 -5.22 -4.00
C ALA A 170 -3.35 -4.00 -3.11
N GLN A 171 -4.18 -3.70 -2.09
CA GLN A 171 -3.93 -2.62 -1.12
C GLN A 171 -2.60 -2.82 -0.36
N GLN A 172 -2.28 -4.07 0.02
CA GLN A 172 -0.98 -4.35 0.63
C GLN A 172 0.17 -4.02 -0.31
N LYS A 173 0.06 -4.41 -1.60
CA LYS A 173 1.10 -4.14 -2.60
C LYS A 173 1.23 -2.65 -2.93
N ILE A 174 0.13 -1.91 -2.97
CA ILE A 174 0.13 -0.46 -3.11
C ILE A 174 0.93 0.18 -1.97
N ASN A 175 0.66 -0.21 -0.72
CA ASN A 175 1.36 0.34 0.45
C ASN A 175 2.85 -0.02 0.44
N GLU A 176 3.21 -1.28 0.09
CA GLU A 176 4.61 -1.71 -0.05
C GLU A 176 5.33 -0.88 -1.12
N LEU A 177 4.72 -0.64 -2.28
CA LEU A 177 5.31 0.12 -3.38
C LEU A 177 5.42 1.61 -3.07
N LEU A 178 4.41 2.21 -2.43
CA LEU A 178 4.47 3.60 -1.96
C LEU A 178 5.59 3.79 -0.92
N PHE A 179 5.77 2.85 0.00
CA PHE A 179 6.90 2.88 0.92
C PHE A 179 8.25 2.86 0.18
N LEU A 180 8.37 2.05 -0.89
CA LEU A 180 9.59 1.95 -1.69
C LEU A 180 9.89 3.22 -2.51
N VAL A 181 8.90 4.08 -2.80
CA VAL A 181 9.11 5.39 -3.43
C VAL A 181 10.06 6.24 -2.58
N ASP A 182 9.77 6.38 -1.27
CA ASP A 182 10.59 7.17 -0.34
C ASP A 182 11.89 6.44 0.03
N GLU A 183 11.86 5.09 0.14
CA GLU A 183 13.04 4.30 0.47
C GLU A 183 14.14 4.38 -0.60
N ASP A 184 13.80 4.51 -1.87
CA ASP A 184 14.77 4.71 -2.95
C ASP A 184 15.58 6.00 -2.73
N THR A 185 14.89 7.09 -2.45
CA THR A 185 15.52 8.37 -2.13
C THR A 185 16.37 8.29 -0.85
N ARG A 186 15.88 7.63 0.20
CA ARG A 186 16.66 7.44 1.45
C ARG A 186 17.89 6.58 1.22
N ALA A 187 17.80 5.54 0.39
CA ALA A 187 18.96 4.71 0.03
C ALA A 187 20.03 5.53 -0.70
N PHE A 188 19.62 6.40 -1.63
CA PHE A 188 20.52 7.30 -2.32
C PHE A 188 21.16 8.32 -1.36
N ASN A 189 20.38 8.97 -0.51
CA ASN A 189 20.87 9.93 0.48
C ASN A 189 21.90 9.29 1.43
N SER A 190 21.68 8.02 1.83
CA SER A 190 22.64 7.28 2.65
C SER A 190 24.02 7.12 1.98
N ILE A 191 24.08 6.99 0.64
CA ILE A 191 25.35 6.98 -0.10
C ILE A 191 26.01 8.36 -0.01
N LEU A 192 25.26 9.44 -0.23
CA LEU A 192 25.80 10.80 -0.15
C LEU A 192 26.33 11.13 1.23
N GLU A 193 25.62 10.73 2.28
CA GLU A 193 26.05 10.88 3.68
C GLU A 193 27.36 10.12 3.94
N ALA A 194 27.43 8.86 3.52
CA ALA A 194 28.64 8.05 3.68
C ALA A 194 29.84 8.63 2.90
N LEU A 195 29.60 9.23 1.73
CA LEU A 195 30.63 9.92 0.95
C LEU A 195 31.17 11.18 1.64
N ARG A 196 30.33 11.89 2.40
CA ARG A 196 30.68 13.11 3.16
C ARG A 196 31.40 12.82 4.48
N MET A 197 31.39 11.57 4.95
CA MET A 197 32.06 11.19 6.21
C MET A 197 33.55 11.54 6.18
N PRO A 198 34.15 11.92 7.34
CA PRO A 198 35.59 12.17 7.48
C PRO A 198 36.43 10.97 7.01
N LYS A 199 37.67 11.26 6.52
CA LYS A 199 38.57 10.25 5.96
C LYS A 199 40.06 10.52 6.29
N GLN A 200 40.30 11.25 7.38
CA GLN A 200 41.68 11.63 7.74
C GLN A 200 42.40 10.51 8.53
N THR A 201 41.75 10.00 9.57
CA THR A 201 42.30 8.93 10.42
C THR A 201 42.02 7.52 9.89
N VAL A 202 42.68 6.51 10.45
CA VAL A 202 42.45 5.09 10.10
C VAL A 202 41.05 4.66 10.52
N GLU A 203 40.59 5.11 11.70
CA GLU A 203 39.28 4.85 12.25
C GLU A 203 38.19 5.46 11.39
N GLU A 204 38.35 6.71 10.97
CA GLU A 204 37.41 7.40 10.07
C GLU A 204 37.31 6.70 8.72
N LYS A 205 38.45 6.32 8.11
CA LYS A 205 38.44 5.56 6.84
C LYS A 205 37.69 4.24 6.98
N LYS A 206 37.88 3.52 8.09
CA LYS A 206 37.22 2.25 8.38
C LYS A 206 35.68 2.45 8.57
N ALA A 207 35.31 3.46 9.35
CA ALA A 207 33.88 3.80 9.55
C ALA A 207 33.19 4.20 8.24
N ARG A 208 33.82 5.09 7.44
CA ARG A 208 33.32 5.50 6.13
C ARG A 208 33.19 4.32 5.16
N LYS A 209 34.19 3.44 5.09
CA LYS A 209 34.11 2.23 4.24
C LYS A 209 32.96 1.32 4.65
N LYS A 210 32.73 1.13 5.95
CA LYS A 210 31.59 0.35 6.48
C LYS A 210 30.25 0.99 6.10
N ALA A 211 30.14 2.32 6.24
CA ALA A 211 28.92 3.06 5.89
C ALA A 211 28.62 2.97 4.38
N LEU A 212 29.63 3.19 3.52
CA LEU A 212 29.49 3.04 2.06
C LEU A 212 29.06 1.63 1.65
N ARG A 213 29.64 0.59 2.26
CA ARG A 213 29.26 -0.80 1.98
C ARG A 213 27.81 -1.08 2.33
N SER A 214 27.33 -0.55 3.47
CA SER A 214 25.93 -0.66 3.90
C SER A 214 24.99 0.10 2.97
N ALA A 215 25.34 1.35 2.62
CA ALA A 215 24.54 2.19 1.73
C ALA A 215 24.44 1.61 0.30
N ASN A 216 25.55 1.14 -0.29
CA ASN A 216 25.57 0.50 -1.60
C ASN A 216 24.71 -0.78 -1.62
N LYS A 217 24.75 -1.57 -0.54
CA LYS A 217 23.88 -2.75 -0.41
C LYS A 217 22.39 -2.33 -0.43
N LYS A 218 22.00 -1.33 0.36
CA LYS A 218 20.62 -0.83 0.41
C LYS A 218 20.18 -0.27 -0.94
N ALA A 219 21.06 0.46 -1.65
CA ALA A 219 20.77 1.03 -2.96
C ALA A 219 20.48 0.00 -4.05
N ILE A 220 20.89 -1.27 -3.89
CA ILE A 220 20.52 -2.37 -4.78
C ILE A 220 19.29 -3.11 -4.27
N GLU A 221 19.22 -3.33 -2.95
CA GLU A 221 18.10 -4.08 -2.33
C GLU A 221 16.76 -3.40 -2.55
N VAL A 222 16.69 -2.07 -2.46
CA VAL A 222 15.45 -1.30 -2.64
C VAL A 222 14.87 -1.48 -4.05
N PRO A 223 15.58 -1.16 -5.15
CA PRO A 223 15.02 -1.36 -6.48
C PRO A 223 14.77 -2.84 -6.80
N TYR A 224 15.58 -3.77 -6.30
CA TYR A 224 15.29 -5.20 -6.44
C TYR A 224 14.01 -5.61 -5.71
N GLN A 225 13.73 -5.05 -4.53
CA GLN A 225 12.47 -5.25 -3.82
C GLN A 225 11.29 -4.65 -4.61
N THR A 226 11.46 -3.46 -5.19
CA THR A 226 10.47 -2.85 -6.10
C THR A 226 10.12 -3.79 -7.24
N MET A 227 11.11 -4.38 -7.91
CA MET A 227 10.88 -5.36 -8.97
C MET A 227 10.04 -6.56 -8.48
N LYS A 228 10.37 -7.13 -7.31
CA LYS A 228 9.67 -8.30 -6.76
C LYS A 228 8.22 -7.99 -6.41
N VAL A 229 7.99 -6.88 -5.71
CA VAL A 229 6.64 -6.47 -5.29
C VAL A 229 5.79 -6.16 -6.51
N ALA A 230 6.31 -5.36 -7.45
CA ALA A 230 5.61 -5.02 -8.69
C ALA A 230 5.27 -6.29 -9.50
N ALA A 231 6.24 -7.17 -9.77
CA ALA A 231 6.00 -8.40 -10.53
C ALA A 231 4.94 -9.30 -9.88
N SER A 232 4.86 -9.34 -8.53
CA SER A 232 3.84 -10.13 -7.82
C SER A 232 2.41 -9.61 -8.04
N CYS A 233 2.25 -8.36 -8.50
CA CYS A 233 0.94 -7.80 -8.80
C CYS A 233 0.32 -8.38 -10.09
N LEU A 234 1.12 -8.95 -10.99
CA LEU A 234 0.62 -9.52 -12.24
C LEU A 234 -0.34 -10.69 -12.02
N ASP A 235 -0.21 -11.42 -10.92
CA ASP A 235 -1.08 -12.56 -10.62
C ASP A 235 -2.53 -12.12 -10.42
N PHE A 236 -2.78 -11.07 -9.66
CA PHE A 236 -4.13 -10.57 -9.48
C PHE A 236 -4.61 -9.71 -10.67
N ILE A 237 -3.72 -9.00 -11.36
CA ILE A 237 -4.09 -8.28 -12.60
C ILE A 237 -4.57 -9.25 -13.67
N LEU A 238 -3.89 -10.39 -13.85
CA LEU A 238 -4.35 -11.44 -14.76
C LEU A 238 -5.73 -11.95 -14.38
N GLN A 239 -5.98 -12.22 -13.10
CA GLN A 239 -7.30 -12.62 -12.62
C GLN A 239 -8.36 -11.55 -12.91
N MET A 240 -8.03 -10.26 -12.82
CA MET A 240 -8.94 -9.18 -13.17
C MET A 240 -9.23 -9.14 -14.66
N VAL A 241 -8.25 -9.39 -15.50
CA VAL A 241 -8.46 -9.53 -16.96
C VAL A 241 -9.36 -10.73 -17.27
N GLU A 242 -9.17 -11.86 -16.60
CA GLU A 242 -9.93 -13.07 -16.88
C GLU A 242 -11.37 -13.05 -16.33
N LYS A 243 -11.54 -12.62 -15.08
CA LYS A 243 -12.78 -12.76 -14.29
C LYS A 243 -13.45 -11.44 -13.93
N GLY A 244 -12.76 -10.33 -14.08
CA GLY A 244 -13.25 -9.01 -13.70
C GLY A 244 -14.33 -8.48 -14.64
N ASN A 245 -14.85 -7.33 -14.28
CA ASN A 245 -15.83 -6.59 -15.09
C ASN A 245 -15.26 -6.31 -16.49
N PRO A 246 -15.91 -6.80 -17.57
CA PRO A 246 -15.44 -6.58 -18.94
C PRO A 246 -15.26 -5.09 -19.29
N ASN A 247 -16.06 -4.20 -18.71
CA ASN A 247 -15.99 -2.75 -18.97
C ASN A 247 -14.72 -2.11 -18.38
N SER A 248 -14.03 -2.80 -17.48
CA SER A 248 -12.78 -2.33 -16.85
C SER A 248 -11.55 -3.14 -17.29
N VAL A 249 -11.68 -3.95 -18.35
CA VAL A 249 -10.58 -4.80 -18.83
C VAL A 249 -9.39 -3.96 -19.33
N SER A 250 -9.65 -2.80 -19.92
CA SER A 250 -8.60 -1.87 -20.37
C SER A 250 -7.79 -1.31 -19.19
N ASP A 251 -8.46 -1.02 -18.04
CA ASP A 251 -7.77 -0.54 -16.85
C ASP A 251 -6.82 -1.60 -16.28
N ALA A 252 -7.23 -2.88 -16.28
CA ALA A 252 -6.35 -3.97 -15.91
C ALA A 252 -5.15 -4.10 -16.88
N GLY A 253 -5.37 -3.86 -18.17
CA GLY A 253 -4.30 -3.81 -19.18
C GLY A 253 -3.30 -2.68 -18.91
N VAL A 254 -3.77 -1.47 -18.66
CA VAL A 254 -2.93 -0.32 -18.27
C VAL A 254 -2.18 -0.64 -16.98
N GLY A 255 -2.83 -1.28 -16.01
CA GLY A 255 -2.20 -1.76 -14.78
C GLY A 255 -1.00 -2.67 -15.05
N ALA A 256 -1.15 -3.64 -15.95
CA ALA A 256 -0.07 -4.55 -16.35
C ALA A 256 1.12 -3.79 -17.00
N LEU A 257 0.85 -2.81 -17.86
CA LEU A 257 1.89 -1.97 -18.48
C LEU A 257 2.64 -1.12 -17.43
N CYS A 258 1.94 -0.57 -16.45
CA CYS A 258 2.56 0.13 -15.32
C CYS A 258 3.49 -0.80 -14.51
N ILE A 259 3.08 -2.05 -14.28
CA ILE A 259 3.93 -3.06 -13.62
C ILE A 259 5.16 -3.40 -14.47
N GLU A 260 5.03 -3.54 -15.78
CA GLU A 260 6.19 -3.75 -16.66
C GLU A 260 7.17 -2.58 -16.56
N THR A 261 6.67 -1.35 -16.64
CA THR A 261 7.48 -0.14 -16.46
C THR A 261 8.21 -0.14 -15.12
N ALA A 262 7.53 -0.48 -14.03
CA ALA A 262 8.11 -0.55 -12.69
C ALA A 262 9.24 -1.59 -12.61
N VAL A 263 9.02 -2.80 -13.12
CA VAL A 263 10.00 -3.88 -13.07
C VAL A 263 11.23 -3.56 -13.91
N ARG A 264 11.03 -3.08 -15.14
CA ARG A 264 12.14 -2.74 -16.04
C ARG A 264 12.90 -1.51 -15.56
N GLY A 265 12.19 -0.47 -15.13
CA GLY A 265 12.81 0.74 -14.60
C GLY A 265 13.62 0.47 -13.34
N ALA A 266 13.07 -0.27 -12.37
CA ALA A 266 13.80 -0.69 -11.18
C ALA A 266 14.99 -1.62 -11.53
N GLY A 267 14.86 -2.47 -12.56
CA GLY A 267 15.95 -3.30 -13.10
C GLY A 267 17.15 -2.49 -13.56
N LEU A 268 16.93 -1.35 -14.23
CA LEU A 268 18.01 -0.42 -14.60
C LEU A 268 18.74 0.12 -13.38
N ASN A 269 18.01 0.41 -12.28
CA ASN A 269 18.60 0.86 -11.02
C ASN A 269 19.40 -0.26 -10.33
N VAL A 270 18.92 -1.50 -10.33
CA VAL A 270 19.71 -2.66 -9.87
C VAL A 270 21.03 -2.76 -10.65
N HIS A 271 20.96 -2.59 -11.97
CA HIS A 271 22.13 -2.66 -12.85
C HIS A 271 23.17 -1.58 -12.53
N ILE A 272 22.77 -0.31 -12.52
CA ILE A 272 23.71 0.79 -12.30
C ILE A 272 24.31 0.74 -10.87
N ASN A 273 23.50 0.42 -9.86
CA ASN A 273 23.93 0.36 -8.47
C ASN A 273 24.81 -0.87 -8.17
N SER A 274 24.76 -1.90 -9.03
CA SER A 274 25.60 -3.08 -8.89
C SER A 274 27.10 -2.77 -8.95
N ALA A 275 27.49 -1.69 -9.63
CA ALA A 275 28.88 -1.22 -9.69
C ALA A 275 29.45 -0.84 -8.31
N GLY A 276 28.60 -0.45 -7.35
CA GLY A 276 29.00 -0.10 -5.97
C GLY A 276 29.22 -1.31 -5.04
N LEU A 277 28.94 -2.56 -5.49
CA LEU A 277 29.19 -3.76 -4.69
C LEU A 277 30.62 -4.26 -4.84
N GLU A 278 31.32 -4.42 -3.71
CA GLU A 278 32.64 -5.06 -3.65
C GLU A 278 32.54 -6.61 -3.75
N ASP A 279 31.37 -7.18 -3.50
CA ASP A 279 31.10 -8.64 -3.44
C ASP A 279 30.58 -9.11 -4.82
N GLU A 280 31.46 -9.66 -5.62
CA GLU A 280 31.15 -10.10 -7.00
C GLU A 280 30.09 -11.23 -7.04
N GLU A 281 30.02 -12.09 -6.01
CA GLU A 281 29.00 -13.16 -5.97
C GLU A 281 27.60 -12.55 -5.76
N LYS A 282 27.49 -11.58 -4.84
CA LYS A 282 26.22 -10.86 -4.62
C LYS A 282 25.82 -10.03 -5.83
N LYS A 283 26.80 -9.34 -6.45
CA LYS A 283 26.55 -8.59 -7.69
C LYS A 283 25.97 -9.48 -8.77
N LYS A 284 26.61 -10.61 -9.05
CA LYS A 284 26.13 -11.61 -10.01
C LYS A 284 24.74 -12.10 -9.64
N TYR A 285 24.50 -12.44 -8.36
CA TYR A 285 23.21 -12.87 -7.86
C TYR A 285 22.08 -11.86 -8.19
N TYR A 286 22.25 -10.55 -7.85
CA TYR A 286 21.24 -9.54 -8.11
C TYR A 286 20.99 -9.35 -9.59
N LEU A 287 22.04 -9.29 -10.42
CA LEU A 287 21.93 -9.12 -11.86
C LEU A 287 21.17 -10.28 -12.54
N GLU A 288 21.52 -11.52 -12.20
CA GLU A 288 20.85 -12.71 -12.74
C GLU A 288 19.37 -12.78 -12.31
N LYS A 289 19.08 -12.48 -11.05
CA LYS A 289 17.71 -12.49 -10.53
C LYS A 289 16.87 -11.37 -11.14
N ALA A 290 17.42 -10.18 -11.30
CA ALA A 290 16.75 -9.05 -11.93
C ALA A 290 16.43 -9.35 -13.40
N SER A 291 17.41 -9.84 -14.17
CA SER A 291 17.21 -10.22 -15.58
C SER A 291 16.14 -11.31 -15.76
N LYS A 292 16.17 -12.34 -14.90
CA LYS A 292 15.14 -13.40 -14.93
C LYS A 292 13.75 -12.86 -14.62
N LEU A 293 13.64 -11.98 -13.63
CA LEU A 293 12.36 -11.39 -13.23
C LEU A 293 11.81 -10.46 -14.30
N GLU A 294 12.66 -9.66 -14.91
CA GLU A 294 12.31 -8.78 -16.04
C GLU A 294 11.79 -9.59 -17.23
N SER A 295 12.52 -10.62 -17.67
CA SER A 295 12.12 -11.47 -18.79
C SER A 295 10.77 -12.14 -18.54
N LYS A 296 10.55 -12.68 -17.33
CA LYS A 296 9.27 -13.28 -16.93
C LYS A 296 8.15 -12.26 -16.95
N THR A 297 8.40 -11.03 -16.45
CA THR A 297 7.41 -9.95 -16.42
C THR A 297 6.96 -9.57 -17.83
N ILE A 298 7.91 -9.33 -18.73
CA ILE A 298 7.63 -8.98 -20.14
C ILE A 298 6.74 -10.04 -20.80
N GLN A 299 7.08 -11.32 -20.63
CA GLN A 299 6.29 -12.43 -21.19
C GLN A 299 4.87 -12.47 -20.61
N THR A 300 4.73 -12.25 -19.29
CA THR A 300 3.44 -12.28 -18.62
C THR A 300 2.58 -11.11 -19.05
N VAL A 301 3.15 -9.91 -19.12
CA VAL A 301 2.44 -8.70 -19.58
C VAL A 301 2.02 -8.86 -21.03
N GLY A 302 2.87 -9.40 -21.91
CA GLY A 302 2.48 -9.69 -23.30
C GLY A 302 1.22 -10.54 -23.38
N LYS A 303 1.14 -11.63 -22.63
CA LYS A 303 -0.05 -12.49 -22.56
C LYS A 303 -1.28 -11.76 -22.00
N ILE A 304 -1.10 -10.92 -20.98
CA ILE A 304 -2.18 -10.12 -20.41
C ILE A 304 -2.73 -9.17 -21.46
N ILE A 305 -1.87 -8.45 -22.17
CA ILE A 305 -2.28 -7.48 -23.19
C ILE A 305 -2.98 -8.14 -24.38
N ASP A 306 -2.53 -9.31 -24.80
CA ASP A 306 -3.21 -10.08 -25.85
C ASP A 306 -4.62 -10.50 -25.42
N ASN A 307 -4.79 -10.96 -24.17
CA ASN A 307 -6.10 -11.29 -23.59
C ASN A 307 -7.00 -10.04 -23.48
N VAL A 308 -6.45 -8.89 -23.08
CA VAL A 308 -7.18 -7.61 -23.05
C VAL A 308 -7.70 -7.25 -24.43
N LYS A 309 -6.83 -7.26 -25.45
CA LYS A 309 -7.20 -6.94 -26.85
C LYS A 309 -8.29 -7.87 -27.37
N MET A 310 -8.17 -9.19 -27.09
CA MET A 310 -9.18 -10.16 -27.48
C MET A 310 -10.53 -9.86 -26.83
N LYS A 311 -10.57 -9.54 -25.53
CA LYS A 311 -11.83 -9.22 -24.83
C LYS A 311 -12.47 -7.91 -25.32
N MET A 312 -11.65 -6.90 -25.61
CA MET A 312 -12.13 -5.63 -26.18
C MET A 312 -12.74 -5.80 -27.59
N SER A 313 -12.24 -6.75 -28.39
CA SER A 313 -12.80 -7.02 -29.72
C SER A 313 -14.15 -7.76 -29.68
N VAL A 314 -14.47 -8.46 -28.59
CA VAL A 314 -15.72 -9.22 -28.42
C VAL A 314 -16.83 -8.34 -27.81
N HIS A 315 -16.46 -7.28 -27.08
CA HIS A 315 -17.38 -6.34 -26.44
C HIS A 315 -17.03 -4.91 -26.92
N PRO A 316 -17.45 -4.52 -28.15
CA PRO A 316 -17.21 -3.18 -28.67
C PRO A 316 -18.00 -2.08 -27.95
#